data_a6247cbb4477a28f1241d5cfa5e8fe6a
#
_entry.id   a6247cbb4477a28f1241d5cfa5e8fe6a
#
_cell.length_a   1.000
_cell.length_b   1.000
_cell.length_c   1.000
_cell.angle_alpha   90.00
_cell.angle_beta   90.00
_cell.angle_gamma   90.00
#
_symmetry.space_group_name_H-M   'P 1'
#
loop_
_entity.id
_entity.type
_entity.pdbx_description
1 polymer ?
#
loop_
_entity_poly.entity_id
_entity_poly.type
_entity_poly.pdbx_seq_one_letter_code
_entity_poly.pdbx_strand_id
1 'polypeptide(L)'
;MTRLYTGTGDDGTTGLLFGGRVPKDSAHPQATGAVDEAQAAIGVSRSLCERGSELDEALTLACRDLWVLMAELATLPDNHGKLADGKTRVSAEMVAAIEALVDDLGERFEAPSQFVVPGQTPLAAQLDLARTVVRRAEREAVGAAAPGSRLVPYLNRLSSLLWVQARWVEGEHLLSRDVATDT
;
A
#
# COMPACT_ATOMS: atom_id res chain seq x y z
N MET A 1 35.40 -3.22 -1.11
CA MET A 1 34.01 -3.29 -0.58
C MET A 1 33.22 -2.13 -1.15
N THR A 2 32.07 -2.38 -1.72
CA THR A 2 31.17 -1.30 -2.19
C THR A 2 30.55 -0.61 -0.98
N ARG A 3 30.68 0.71 -0.89
CA ARG A 3 30.09 1.48 0.20
C ARG A 3 28.57 1.48 0.05
N LEU A 4 27.83 1.07 1.10
CA LEU A 4 26.36 0.94 1.08
C LEU A 4 25.63 2.27 1.41
N TYR A 5 26.35 3.30 1.75
CA TYR A 5 25.84 4.66 2.04
C TYR A 5 26.65 5.70 1.30
N THR A 6 26.03 6.83 0.94
CA THR A 6 26.69 7.90 0.18
C THR A 6 27.04 9.12 1.04
N GLY A 7 26.32 9.37 2.12
CA GLY A 7 26.42 10.57 2.96
C GLY A 7 25.86 11.84 2.31
N THR A 8 25.39 11.77 1.05
CA THR A 8 24.93 12.96 0.30
C THR A 8 23.63 13.57 0.83
N GLY A 9 22.94 12.89 1.76
CA GLY A 9 21.70 13.36 2.36
C GLY A 9 21.82 13.75 3.85
N ASP A 10 23.06 13.84 4.37
CA ASP A 10 23.29 14.16 5.79
C ASP A 10 23.00 15.63 6.10
N ASP A 11 22.89 16.47 5.06
CA ASP A 11 22.45 17.87 5.11
C ASP A 11 20.90 18.04 5.26
N GLY A 12 20.14 16.95 5.42
CA GLY A 12 18.67 16.99 5.51
C GLY A 12 17.94 17.05 4.17
N THR A 13 18.66 16.93 3.04
CA THR A 13 18.05 16.90 1.71
C THR A 13 18.13 15.51 1.07
N THR A 14 17.30 15.25 0.05
CA THR A 14 17.32 14.02 -0.75
C THR A 14 17.18 14.30 -2.23
N GLY A 15 17.83 13.48 -3.08
CA GLY A 15 17.65 13.50 -4.52
C GLY A 15 16.37 12.79 -4.93
N LEU A 16 15.76 13.25 -6.03
CA LEU A 16 14.56 12.68 -6.62
C LEU A 16 14.84 12.03 -7.97
N LEU A 17 13.90 11.21 -8.44
CA LEU A 17 13.97 10.55 -9.74
C LEU A 17 13.96 11.61 -10.86
N PHE A 18 14.79 11.41 -11.88
CA PHE A 18 15.03 12.36 -12.97
C PHE A 18 15.65 13.69 -12.58
N GLY A 19 16.16 13.81 -11.33
CA GLY A 19 16.88 14.98 -10.84
C GLY A 19 16.05 15.89 -9.94
N GLY A 20 16.74 16.88 -9.37
CA GLY A 20 16.22 17.73 -8.31
C GLY A 20 16.58 17.21 -6.92
N ARG A 21 16.62 18.11 -5.95
CA ARG A 21 16.80 17.82 -4.53
C ARG A 21 15.77 18.60 -3.73
N VAL A 22 15.25 17.98 -2.69
CA VAL A 22 14.23 18.55 -1.81
C VAL A 22 14.57 18.28 -0.34
N PRO A 23 14.06 19.06 0.61
CA PRO A 23 14.13 18.72 2.03
C PRO A 23 13.46 17.35 2.29
N LYS A 24 14.06 16.53 3.17
CA LYS A 24 13.54 15.20 3.51
C LYS A 24 12.17 15.25 4.19
N ASP A 25 11.82 16.36 4.81
CA ASP A 25 10.53 16.61 5.47
C ASP A 25 9.48 17.24 4.54
N SER A 26 9.76 17.38 3.24
CA SER A 26 8.77 17.85 2.26
C SER A 26 7.80 16.75 1.83
N ALA A 27 6.67 17.13 1.20
CA ALA A 27 5.56 16.23 0.87
C ALA A 27 5.97 15.00 0.05
N HIS A 28 6.86 15.15 -0.93
CA HIS A 28 7.29 14.03 -1.78
C HIS A 28 8.05 12.93 -1.01
N PRO A 29 9.11 13.21 -0.23
CA PRO A 29 9.77 12.20 0.59
C PRO A 29 8.88 11.62 1.69
N GLN A 30 8.00 12.43 2.32
CA GLN A 30 7.06 11.95 3.32
C GLN A 30 6.08 10.91 2.72
N ALA A 31 5.45 11.25 1.60
CA ALA A 31 4.56 10.34 0.89
C ALA A 31 5.28 9.08 0.39
N THR A 32 6.48 9.23 -0.18
CA THR A 32 7.30 8.09 -0.63
C THR A 32 7.65 7.17 0.55
N GLY A 33 8.06 7.73 1.68
CA GLY A 33 8.37 6.97 2.90
C GLY A 33 7.15 6.24 3.47
N ALA A 34 5.97 6.87 3.45
CA ALA A 34 4.74 6.23 3.89
C ALA A 34 4.33 5.05 2.97
N VAL A 35 4.57 5.16 1.65
CA VAL A 35 4.34 4.05 0.70
C VAL A 35 5.36 2.92 0.91
N ASP A 36 6.62 3.24 1.19
CA ASP A 36 7.66 2.25 1.53
C ASP A 36 7.32 1.49 2.82
N GLU A 37 6.84 2.19 3.86
CA GLU A 37 6.34 1.56 5.09
C GLU A 37 5.14 0.64 4.81
N ALA A 38 4.20 1.06 3.94
CA ALA A 38 3.08 0.23 3.52
C ALA A 38 3.56 -1.04 2.81
N GLN A 39 4.57 -0.94 1.94
CA GLN A 39 5.18 -2.08 1.28
C GLN A 39 5.82 -3.04 2.29
N ALA A 40 6.53 -2.54 3.28
CA ALA A 40 7.13 -3.35 4.34
C ALA A 40 6.07 -4.08 5.17
N ALA A 41 4.97 -3.39 5.54
CA ALA A 41 3.85 -3.99 6.26
C ALA A 41 3.16 -5.11 5.47
N ILE A 42 2.97 -4.92 4.16
CA ILE A 42 2.48 -5.97 3.24
C ILE A 42 3.48 -7.13 3.17
N GLY A 43 4.78 -6.84 3.16
CA GLY A 43 5.84 -7.84 3.19
C GLY A 43 5.76 -8.75 4.43
N VAL A 44 5.41 -8.19 5.61
CA VAL A 44 5.17 -8.99 6.82
C VAL A 44 3.96 -9.90 6.64
N SER A 45 2.83 -9.40 6.12
CA SER A 45 1.65 -10.21 5.82
C SER A 45 2.00 -11.36 4.85
N ARG A 46 2.73 -11.05 3.80
CA ARG A 46 3.21 -12.00 2.80
C ARG A 46 4.09 -13.11 3.39
N SER A 47 4.91 -12.80 4.41
CA SER A 47 5.77 -13.79 5.07
C SER A 47 5.00 -14.87 5.84
N LEU A 48 3.71 -14.63 6.13
CA LEU A 48 2.80 -15.56 6.78
C LEU A 48 1.97 -16.38 5.78
N CYS A 49 2.07 -16.08 4.48
CA CYS A 49 1.38 -16.84 3.44
C CYS A 49 2.14 -18.10 3.05
N GLU A 50 1.43 -19.09 2.55
CA GLU A 50 2.04 -20.18 1.78
C GLU A 50 2.63 -19.59 0.49
N ARG A 51 3.89 -19.91 0.20
CA ARG A 51 4.57 -19.38 -0.99
C ARG A 51 3.93 -19.91 -2.27
N GLY A 52 3.66 -18.99 -3.20
CA GLY A 52 2.99 -19.28 -4.46
C GLY A 52 1.47 -19.51 -4.32
N SER A 53 0.89 -19.27 -3.13
CA SER A 53 -0.55 -19.19 -3.00
C SER A 53 -1.09 -17.94 -3.68
N GLU A 54 -2.37 -17.97 -4.03
CA GLU A 54 -3.08 -16.82 -4.61
C GLU A 54 -2.87 -15.53 -3.79
N LEU A 55 -2.89 -15.64 -2.47
CA LEU A 55 -2.66 -14.52 -1.56
C LEU A 55 -1.21 -14.00 -1.64
N ASP A 56 -0.20 -14.90 -1.65
CA ASP A 56 1.22 -14.52 -1.83
C ASP A 56 1.44 -13.82 -3.16
N GLU A 57 0.81 -14.29 -4.24
CA GLU A 57 0.90 -13.69 -5.58
C GLU A 57 0.25 -12.30 -5.60
N ALA A 58 -0.95 -12.13 -5.04
CA ALA A 58 -1.63 -10.84 -4.97
C ALA A 58 -0.83 -9.81 -4.14
N LEU A 59 -0.29 -10.21 -2.99
CA LEU A 59 0.54 -9.34 -2.16
C LEU A 59 1.89 -9.01 -2.82
N THR A 60 2.45 -9.95 -3.59
CA THR A 60 3.67 -9.72 -4.38
C THR A 60 3.42 -8.70 -5.49
N LEU A 61 2.28 -8.79 -6.19
CA LEU A 61 1.85 -7.80 -7.17
C LEU A 61 1.69 -6.42 -6.54
N ALA A 62 1.02 -6.34 -5.37
CA ALA A 62 0.86 -5.09 -4.63
C ALA A 62 2.21 -4.46 -4.27
N CYS A 63 3.18 -5.25 -3.78
CA CYS A 63 4.54 -4.75 -3.49
C CYS A 63 5.23 -4.20 -4.74
N ARG A 64 5.11 -4.89 -5.90
CA ARG A 64 5.66 -4.40 -7.17
C ARG A 64 5.02 -3.07 -7.57
N ASP A 65 3.71 -2.96 -7.44
CA ASP A 65 2.98 -1.77 -7.82
C ASP A 65 3.31 -0.58 -6.90
N LEU A 66 3.49 -0.81 -5.59
CA LEU A 66 3.94 0.23 -4.65
C LEU A 66 5.32 0.80 -5.03
N TRP A 67 6.20 0.00 -5.64
CA TRP A 67 7.44 0.52 -6.22
C TRP A 67 7.19 1.50 -7.38
N VAL A 68 6.18 1.26 -8.22
CA VAL A 68 5.75 2.21 -9.27
C VAL A 68 5.21 3.50 -8.64
N LEU A 69 4.41 3.40 -7.57
CA LEU A 69 3.90 4.55 -6.83
C LEU A 69 5.05 5.41 -6.25
N MET A 70 6.05 4.76 -5.65
CA MET A 70 7.22 5.46 -5.11
C MET A 70 8.00 6.18 -6.21
N ALA A 71 8.13 5.59 -7.41
CA ALA A 71 8.78 6.26 -8.55
C ALA A 71 8.01 7.51 -9.01
N GLU A 72 6.68 7.45 -9.06
CA GLU A 72 5.83 8.60 -9.38
C GLU A 72 5.98 9.69 -8.32
N LEU A 73 5.87 9.35 -7.02
CA LEU A 73 6.04 10.28 -5.90
C LEU A 73 7.45 10.89 -5.83
N ALA A 74 8.47 10.13 -6.21
CA ALA A 74 9.85 10.61 -6.25
C ALA A 74 10.15 11.47 -7.49
N THR A 75 9.15 11.90 -8.25
CA THR A 75 9.33 12.71 -9.47
C THR A 75 8.68 14.07 -9.30
N LEU A 76 9.46 15.15 -9.48
CA LEU A 76 8.94 16.52 -9.45
C LEU A 76 8.01 16.80 -10.65
N PRO A 77 7.03 17.72 -10.52
CA PRO A 77 6.09 18.04 -11.59
C PRO A 77 6.74 18.34 -12.95
N ASP A 78 7.85 19.08 -12.96
CA ASP A 78 8.60 19.42 -14.19
C ASP A 78 9.15 18.19 -14.93
N ASN A 79 9.29 17.07 -14.25
CA ASN A 79 9.79 15.82 -14.80
C ASN A 79 8.69 14.79 -15.10
N HIS A 80 7.42 15.11 -14.85
CA HIS A 80 6.30 14.16 -15.04
C HIS A 80 6.15 13.69 -16.50
N GLY A 81 6.61 14.46 -17.47
CA GLY A 81 6.67 14.04 -18.87
C GLY A 81 7.63 12.86 -19.17
N LYS A 82 8.51 12.52 -18.22
CA LYS A 82 9.45 11.39 -18.31
C LYS A 82 8.88 10.08 -17.73
N LEU A 83 7.77 10.18 -17.02
CA LEU A 83 7.13 9.02 -16.42
C LEU A 83 6.51 8.12 -17.49
N ALA A 84 6.55 6.80 -17.26
CA ALA A 84 5.97 5.78 -18.13
C ALA A 84 4.89 5.00 -17.38
N ASP A 85 3.68 4.92 -17.95
CA ASP A 85 2.53 4.24 -17.37
C ASP A 85 2.84 2.75 -17.09
N GLY A 86 2.45 2.28 -15.91
CA GLY A 86 2.70 0.92 -15.44
C GLY A 86 4.17 0.59 -15.07
N LYS A 87 5.09 1.58 -15.21
CA LYS A 87 6.51 1.42 -14.87
C LYS A 87 6.99 2.42 -13.83
N THR A 88 6.72 3.70 -14.03
CA THR A 88 7.08 4.80 -13.13
C THR A 88 5.91 5.73 -12.86
N ARG A 89 4.74 5.45 -13.44
CA ARG A 89 3.46 6.12 -13.17
C ARG A 89 2.38 5.08 -13.03
N VAL A 90 1.47 5.28 -12.08
CA VAL A 90 0.29 4.42 -11.89
C VAL A 90 -0.64 4.52 -13.09
N SER A 91 -0.91 3.39 -13.72
CA SER A 91 -1.81 3.31 -14.86
C SER A 91 -3.25 2.98 -14.47
N ALA A 92 -4.19 3.14 -15.41
CA ALA A 92 -5.59 2.75 -15.20
C ALA A 92 -5.73 1.23 -15.02
N GLU A 93 -4.92 0.47 -15.75
CA GLU A 93 -4.91 -1.01 -15.71
C GLU A 93 -4.46 -1.53 -14.35
N MET A 94 -3.52 -0.86 -13.67
CA MET A 94 -3.10 -1.21 -12.31
C MET A 94 -4.27 -1.04 -11.33
N VAL A 95 -5.03 0.05 -11.43
CA VAL A 95 -6.22 0.26 -10.58
C VAL A 95 -7.28 -0.79 -10.87
N ALA A 96 -7.58 -1.03 -12.15
CA ALA A 96 -8.57 -2.03 -12.57
C ALA A 96 -8.19 -3.45 -12.13
N ALA A 97 -6.89 -3.80 -12.12
CA ALA A 97 -6.42 -5.10 -11.65
C ALA A 97 -6.68 -5.30 -10.14
N ILE A 98 -6.46 -4.26 -9.32
CA ILE A 98 -6.80 -4.33 -7.89
C ILE A 98 -8.32 -4.41 -7.68
N GLU A 99 -9.10 -3.63 -8.43
CA GLU A 99 -10.58 -3.69 -8.38
C GLU A 99 -11.10 -5.10 -8.71
N ALA A 100 -10.58 -5.73 -9.74
CA ALA A 100 -10.93 -7.10 -10.12
C ALA A 100 -10.59 -8.12 -9.01
N LEU A 101 -9.46 -7.96 -8.31
CA LEU A 101 -9.11 -8.82 -7.17
C LEU A 101 -10.05 -8.61 -5.98
N VAL A 102 -10.48 -7.37 -5.72
CA VAL A 102 -11.45 -7.08 -4.65
C VAL A 102 -12.78 -7.74 -4.94
N ASP A 103 -13.27 -7.60 -6.19
CA ASP A 103 -14.56 -8.13 -6.61
C ASP A 103 -14.55 -9.66 -6.56
N ASP A 104 -13.54 -10.30 -7.15
CA ASP A 104 -13.41 -11.76 -7.19
C ASP A 104 -13.33 -12.40 -5.79
N LEU A 105 -12.51 -11.83 -4.90
CA LEU A 105 -12.44 -12.31 -3.52
C LEU A 105 -13.70 -12.00 -2.72
N GLY A 106 -14.34 -10.87 -2.99
CA GLY A 106 -15.58 -10.45 -2.32
C GLY A 106 -16.76 -11.37 -2.61
N GLU A 107 -16.76 -12.07 -3.75
CA GLU A 107 -17.79 -13.08 -4.09
C GLU A 107 -17.60 -14.42 -3.38
N ARG A 108 -16.44 -14.68 -2.76
CA ARG A 108 -16.07 -15.98 -2.19
C ARG A 108 -16.46 -16.18 -0.72
N PHE A 109 -16.94 -15.14 -0.04
CA PHE A 109 -17.36 -15.18 1.36
C PHE A 109 -18.44 -14.13 1.64
N GLU A 110 -19.20 -14.34 2.72
CA GLU A 110 -20.17 -13.35 3.18
C GLU A 110 -19.46 -12.27 3.99
N ALA A 111 -19.38 -11.06 3.44
CA ALA A 111 -18.72 -9.94 4.09
C ALA A 111 -19.50 -9.52 5.37
N PRO A 112 -18.82 -9.31 6.51
CA PRO A 112 -19.49 -8.86 7.72
C PRO A 112 -20.13 -7.49 7.50
N SER A 113 -21.40 -7.36 7.88
CA SER A 113 -22.16 -6.11 7.76
C SER A 113 -21.85 -5.09 8.86
N GLN A 114 -20.96 -5.43 9.80
CA GLN A 114 -20.61 -4.65 10.96
C GLN A 114 -19.10 -4.66 11.22
N PHE A 115 -18.65 -3.79 12.14
CA PHE A 115 -17.25 -3.77 12.55
C PHE A 115 -16.85 -5.11 13.19
N VAL A 116 -15.70 -5.62 12.77
CA VAL A 116 -15.08 -6.83 13.31
C VAL A 116 -13.94 -6.46 14.26
N VAL A 117 -13.70 -7.31 15.24
CA VAL A 117 -12.51 -7.24 16.08
C VAL A 117 -11.36 -7.92 15.33
N PRO A 118 -10.29 -7.21 14.98
CA PRO A 118 -9.18 -7.80 14.25
C PRO A 118 -8.40 -8.78 15.14
N GLY A 119 -7.78 -9.80 14.53
CA GLY A 119 -6.85 -10.67 15.25
C GLY A 119 -7.30 -12.13 15.41
N GLN A 120 -8.29 -12.61 14.65
CA GLN A 120 -8.71 -14.00 14.68
C GLN A 120 -7.60 -14.96 14.23
N THR A 121 -6.76 -14.52 13.29
CA THR A 121 -5.55 -15.24 12.88
C THR A 121 -4.36 -14.26 12.76
N PRO A 122 -3.10 -14.74 12.92
CA PRO A 122 -1.93 -13.87 12.75
C PRO A 122 -1.87 -13.19 11.36
N LEU A 123 -2.24 -13.91 10.30
CA LEU A 123 -2.24 -13.38 8.94
C LEU A 123 -3.31 -12.31 8.76
N ALA A 124 -4.55 -12.54 9.22
CA ALA A 124 -5.63 -11.54 9.16
C ALA A 124 -5.27 -10.27 9.95
N ALA A 125 -4.67 -10.42 11.15
CA ALA A 125 -4.21 -9.30 11.97
C ALA A 125 -3.15 -8.45 11.24
N GLN A 126 -2.20 -9.09 10.55
CA GLN A 126 -1.17 -8.38 9.78
C GLN A 126 -1.73 -7.70 8.53
N LEU A 127 -2.70 -8.32 7.86
CA LEU A 127 -3.41 -7.69 6.73
C LEU A 127 -4.21 -6.45 7.19
N ASP A 128 -4.87 -6.51 8.36
CA ASP A 128 -5.53 -5.35 8.94
C ASP A 128 -4.54 -4.23 9.33
N LEU A 129 -3.38 -4.58 9.88
CA LEU A 129 -2.32 -3.62 10.15
C LEU A 129 -1.82 -2.97 8.85
N ALA A 130 -1.48 -3.78 7.84
CA ALA A 130 -1.03 -3.30 6.53
C ALA A 130 -2.08 -2.36 5.89
N ARG A 131 -3.37 -2.71 5.96
CA ARG A 131 -4.48 -1.87 5.52
C ARG A 131 -4.44 -0.48 6.16
N THR A 132 -4.24 -0.39 7.47
CA THR A 132 -4.19 0.92 8.16
C THR A 132 -2.97 1.73 7.78
N VAL A 133 -1.83 1.09 7.54
CA VAL A 133 -0.60 1.73 7.05
C VAL A 133 -0.80 2.25 5.62
N VAL A 134 -1.40 1.46 4.71
CA VAL A 134 -1.77 1.89 3.35
C VAL A 134 -2.70 3.11 3.38
N ARG A 135 -3.69 3.14 4.28
CA ARG A 135 -4.58 4.31 4.45
C ARG A 135 -3.83 5.54 4.98
N ARG A 136 -2.78 5.38 5.76
CA ARG A 136 -1.89 6.50 6.12
C ARG A 136 -1.11 6.98 4.90
N ALA A 137 -0.51 6.06 4.12
CA ALA A 137 0.18 6.39 2.89
C ALA A 137 -0.73 7.11 1.88
N GLU A 138 -2.01 6.70 1.76
CA GLU A 138 -3.01 7.38 0.94
C GLU A 138 -3.17 8.86 1.35
N ARG A 139 -3.31 9.14 2.65
CA ARG A 139 -3.45 10.53 3.14
C ARG A 139 -2.21 11.38 2.88
N GLU A 140 -1.02 10.83 3.10
CA GLU A 140 0.25 11.52 2.81
C GLU A 140 0.41 11.78 1.30
N ALA A 141 -0.01 10.84 0.47
CA ALA A 141 0.08 10.94 -0.99
C ALA A 141 -0.81 12.05 -1.58
N VAL A 142 -1.92 12.43 -0.94
CA VAL A 142 -2.82 13.49 -1.41
C VAL A 142 -2.06 14.82 -1.61
N GLY A 143 -1.11 15.15 -0.72
CA GLY A 143 -0.33 16.38 -0.79
C GLY A 143 0.77 16.39 -1.84
N ALA A 144 1.14 15.21 -2.39
CA ALA A 144 2.24 15.06 -3.34
C ALA A 144 1.77 14.60 -4.73
N ALA A 145 0.57 14.04 -4.84
CA ALA A 145 0.04 13.54 -6.10
C ALA A 145 -0.26 14.66 -7.09
N ALA A 146 0.16 14.47 -8.34
CA ALA A 146 -0.17 15.40 -9.42
C ALA A 146 -1.68 15.36 -9.76
N PRO A 147 -2.26 16.46 -10.27
CA PRO A 147 -3.61 16.45 -10.80
C PRO A 147 -3.80 15.36 -11.87
N GLY A 148 -4.84 14.54 -11.71
CA GLY A 148 -5.13 13.42 -12.62
C GLY A 148 -4.29 12.16 -12.41
N SER A 149 -3.38 12.12 -11.43
CA SER A 149 -2.68 10.91 -11.02
C SER A 149 -3.67 9.86 -10.47
N ARG A 150 -3.39 8.59 -10.74
CA ARG A 150 -4.15 7.44 -10.22
C ARG A 150 -3.56 6.85 -8.94
N LEU A 151 -2.55 7.47 -8.37
CA LEU A 151 -1.85 7.02 -7.18
C LEU A 151 -2.77 6.93 -5.96
N VAL A 152 -3.55 7.99 -5.68
CA VAL A 152 -4.51 8.00 -4.58
C VAL A 152 -5.64 6.98 -4.79
N PRO A 153 -6.30 6.90 -5.97
CA PRO A 153 -7.22 5.82 -6.28
C PRO A 153 -6.64 4.41 -6.06
N TYR A 154 -5.40 4.17 -6.49
CA TYR A 154 -4.74 2.87 -6.28
C TYR A 154 -4.61 2.52 -4.79
N LEU A 155 -4.06 3.42 -3.97
CA LEU A 155 -3.91 3.19 -2.52
C LEU A 155 -5.26 2.96 -1.82
N ASN A 156 -6.29 3.68 -2.23
CA ASN A 156 -7.64 3.48 -1.72
C ASN A 156 -8.15 2.06 -2.03
N ARG A 157 -8.03 1.58 -3.28
CA ARG A 157 -8.41 0.21 -3.69
C ARG A 157 -7.53 -0.85 -3.03
N LEU A 158 -6.23 -0.61 -2.89
CA LEU A 158 -5.33 -1.52 -2.18
C LEU A 158 -5.75 -1.71 -0.73
N SER A 159 -6.19 -0.64 -0.05
CA SER A 159 -6.71 -0.75 1.31
C SER A 159 -7.99 -1.61 1.37
N SER A 160 -8.83 -1.57 0.34
CA SER A 160 -10.02 -2.42 0.23
C SER A 160 -9.63 -3.89 0.00
N LEU A 161 -8.65 -4.14 -0.88
CA LEU A 161 -8.13 -5.49 -1.12
C LEU A 161 -7.59 -6.12 0.17
N LEU A 162 -6.78 -5.40 0.94
CA LEU A 162 -6.23 -5.90 2.20
C LEU A 162 -7.33 -6.22 3.23
N TRP A 163 -8.41 -5.44 3.25
CA TRP A 163 -9.56 -5.72 4.10
C TRP A 163 -10.28 -7.01 3.67
N VAL A 164 -10.56 -7.16 2.39
CA VAL A 164 -11.22 -8.36 1.84
C VAL A 164 -10.36 -9.59 2.10
N GLN A 165 -9.06 -9.51 1.86
CA GLN A 165 -8.10 -10.59 2.14
C GLN A 165 -8.09 -10.97 3.63
N ALA A 166 -8.10 -9.98 4.54
CA ALA A 166 -8.13 -10.24 5.97
C ALA A 166 -9.41 -11.00 6.36
N ARG A 167 -10.56 -10.57 5.85
CA ARG A 167 -11.86 -11.24 6.13
C ARG A 167 -11.90 -12.65 5.55
N TRP A 168 -11.40 -12.82 4.34
CA TRP A 168 -11.37 -14.13 3.68
C TRP A 168 -10.52 -15.15 4.44
N VAL A 169 -9.32 -14.77 4.92
CA VAL A 169 -8.40 -15.71 5.61
C VAL A 169 -8.77 -15.98 7.06
N GLU A 170 -9.57 -15.15 7.70
CA GLU A 170 -10.01 -15.43 9.06
C GLU A 170 -11.23 -16.38 9.12
N GLY A 171 -12.05 -16.42 8.06
CA GLY A 171 -13.23 -17.28 7.96
C GLY A 171 -14.37 -16.85 8.87
N GLU A 172 -14.28 -17.11 10.18
CA GLU A 172 -15.26 -16.64 11.17
C GLU A 172 -14.89 -15.25 11.71
N HIS A 173 -15.89 -14.38 11.87
CA HIS A 173 -15.71 -13.00 12.29
C HIS A 173 -16.25 -12.79 13.72
N LEU A 174 -15.42 -12.26 14.61
CA LEU A 174 -15.88 -11.71 15.86
C LEU A 174 -16.40 -10.29 15.64
N LEU A 175 -17.72 -10.07 15.76
CA LEU A 175 -18.29 -8.75 15.62
C LEU A 175 -18.06 -7.93 16.90
N SER A 176 -17.72 -6.66 16.74
CA SER A 176 -17.45 -5.77 17.89
C SER A 176 -18.64 -5.65 18.86
N ARG A 177 -19.88 -5.76 18.36
CA ARG A 177 -21.09 -5.72 19.18
C ARG A 177 -21.29 -7.00 20.04
N ASP A 178 -20.68 -8.12 19.60
CA ASP A 178 -20.85 -9.41 20.27
C ASP A 178 -19.81 -9.65 21.37
N VAL A 179 -18.87 -8.70 21.51
CA VAL A 179 -17.93 -8.70 22.63
C VAL A 179 -18.70 -8.32 23.91
N ALA A 180 -18.83 -9.27 24.84
CA ALA A 180 -19.47 -9.02 26.11
C ALA A 180 -18.72 -7.90 26.85
N THR A 181 -19.42 -6.82 27.21
CA THR A 181 -18.93 -5.84 28.17
C THR A 181 -19.41 -6.29 29.55
N ASP A 182 -18.50 -6.89 30.31
CA ASP A 182 -18.75 -7.09 31.74
C ASP A 182 -18.92 -5.70 32.38
N THR A 183 -20.17 -5.32 32.65
CA THR A 183 -20.56 -4.15 33.44
C THR A 183 -20.68 -4.53 34.90
#